data_858bf87c01c8b14361c82fb365e22788
#
_entry.id   858bf87c01c8b14361c82fb365e22788
#
_cell.length_a   1.000
_cell.length_b   1.000
_cell.length_c   1.000
_cell.angle_alpha   90.00
_cell.angle_beta   90.00
_cell.angle_gamma   90.00
#
_symmetry.space_group_name_H-M   'P 1'
#
loop_
_entity.id
_entity.type
_entity.pdbx_description
1 polymer ?
#
loop_
_entity_poly.entity_id
_entity_poly.type
_entity_poly.pdbx_seq_one_letter_code
_entity_poly.pdbx_strand_id
1 'polypeptide(L)'
;STRLPLKWKRYKRLRKTKNIAGRAEMLISASCFVEDGFMNCKLRLAGVIRESIVDGPGIRFVVFTQGCPHHCKGCHNPETHDPQGGYETNTDNIMEALKKNPMIQGVTFSGGEPFEQAGALSELARQVHALGMNIMTYTGYTFEKLTAGFEEHPQWKELLEQTDILIDGPFVLEQKSLMLHFRGSKNQRVIDPKESLKQGTVVERDI
;
A
#
# COMPACT_ATOMS: atom_id res chain seq x y z
N SER A 1 -4.16 -30.80 11.60
CA SER A 1 -4.57 -29.57 12.29
C SER A 1 -3.39 -28.60 12.33
N THR A 2 -3.24 -27.77 11.29
CA THR A 2 -2.19 -26.77 11.19
C THR A 2 -2.47 -25.64 12.17
N ARG A 3 -1.66 -25.54 13.22
CA ARG A 3 -1.76 -24.43 14.19
C ARG A 3 -1.36 -23.13 13.49
N LEU A 4 -2.27 -22.15 13.43
CA LEU A 4 -2.00 -20.83 12.89
C LEU A 4 -0.85 -20.15 13.66
N PRO A 5 0.06 -19.45 12.97
CA PRO A 5 1.10 -18.63 13.58
C PRO A 5 0.54 -17.61 14.58
N LEU A 6 1.34 -17.20 15.57
CA LEU A 6 0.92 -16.27 16.64
C LEU A 6 0.36 -14.94 16.11
N LYS A 7 0.96 -14.40 15.05
CA LYS A 7 0.48 -13.15 14.39
C LYS A 7 -0.95 -13.27 13.84
N TRP A 8 -1.32 -14.44 13.30
CA TRP A 8 -2.66 -14.71 12.77
C TRP A 8 -3.69 -14.95 13.88
N LYS A 9 -3.26 -15.50 15.02
CA LYS A 9 -4.10 -15.59 16.23
C LYS A 9 -4.41 -14.19 16.77
N ARG A 10 -3.43 -13.27 16.75
CA ARG A 10 -3.61 -11.87 17.14
C ARG A 10 -4.61 -11.16 16.22
N TYR A 11 -4.52 -11.36 14.90
CA TYR A 11 -5.46 -10.81 13.92
C TYR A 11 -6.91 -11.24 14.23
N LYS A 12 -7.16 -12.54 14.42
CA LYS A 12 -8.49 -13.06 14.79
C LYS A 12 -9.02 -12.48 16.11
N ARG A 13 -8.13 -12.27 17.08
CA ARG A 13 -8.49 -11.68 18.37
C ARG A 13 -8.90 -10.21 18.23
N LEU A 14 -8.15 -9.45 17.43
CA LEU A 14 -8.45 -8.03 17.15
C LEU A 14 -9.77 -7.86 16.39
N ARG A 15 -10.10 -8.74 15.44
CA ARG A 15 -11.41 -8.77 14.79
C ARG A 15 -12.56 -8.91 15.80
N LYS A 16 -12.41 -9.78 16.81
CA LYS A 16 -13.44 -10.01 17.83
C LYS A 16 -13.60 -8.86 18.84
N THR A 17 -12.53 -8.12 19.13
CA THR A 17 -12.55 -7.07 20.16
C THR A 17 -12.98 -5.69 19.64
N LYS A 18 -12.90 -5.42 18.34
CA LYS A 18 -13.29 -4.11 17.76
C LYS A 18 -14.80 -3.92 17.57
N ASN A 19 -15.62 -4.88 17.93
CA ASN A 19 -17.09 -4.77 17.85
C ASN A 19 -17.72 -3.89 18.96
N ILE A 20 -16.90 -3.23 19.79
CA ILE A 20 -17.37 -2.37 20.87
C ILE A 20 -16.47 -1.14 20.95
N ALA A 21 -16.80 -0.07 20.26
CA ALA A 21 -16.67 1.32 20.70
C ALA A 21 -16.63 2.32 19.55
N GLY A 22 -17.58 3.25 19.56
CA GLY A 22 -17.39 4.63 19.11
C GLY A 22 -17.51 4.86 17.60
N ARG A 23 -18.72 5.23 17.16
CA ARG A 23 -18.97 6.00 15.94
C ARG A 23 -18.05 7.22 15.92
N ALA A 24 -16.94 7.13 15.20
CA ALA A 24 -16.46 8.25 14.41
C ALA A 24 -17.15 8.08 13.05
N GLU A 25 -17.93 9.07 12.63
CA GLU A 25 -18.43 9.16 11.26
C GLU A 25 -17.25 9.44 10.34
N MET A 26 -16.46 8.40 10.07
CA MET A 26 -15.53 8.38 8.96
C MET A 26 -16.40 8.30 7.71
N LEU A 27 -16.20 9.22 6.78
CA LEU A 27 -16.77 9.16 5.43
C LEU A 27 -16.42 7.78 4.83
N ILE A 28 -17.36 6.83 4.99
CA ILE A 28 -17.22 5.50 4.41
C ILE A 28 -17.31 5.71 2.90
N SER A 29 -16.19 5.53 2.21
CA SER A 29 -16.17 5.46 0.75
C SER A 29 -17.24 4.46 0.32
N ALA A 30 -18.00 4.76 -0.73
CA ALA A 30 -19.07 3.89 -1.26
C ALA A 30 -18.58 2.47 -1.67
N SER A 31 -17.29 2.22 -1.61
CA SER A 31 -16.63 0.94 -1.93
C SER A 31 -16.26 0.09 -0.70
N CYS A 32 -16.52 0.55 0.53
CA CYS A 32 -16.17 -0.17 1.76
C CYS A 32 -17.42 -0.52 2.57
N PHE A 33 -17.41 -1.67 3.23
CA PHE A 33 -18.45 -2.10 4.19
C PHE A 33 -17.79 -2.75 5.41
N VAL A 34 -18.47 -2.70 6.56
CA VAL A 34 -17.92 -3.23 7.82
C VAL A 34 -18.25 -4.71 7.94
N GLU A 35 -17.23 -5.53 8.11
CA GLU A 35 -17.34 -6.96 8.38
C GLU A 35 -16.37 -7.32 9.51
N ASP A 36 -16.87 -8.00 10.55
CA ASP A 36 -16.09 -8.45 11.72
C ASP A 36 -15.21 -7.35 12.39
N GLY A 37 -15.62 -6.07 12.33
CA GLY A 37 -14.93 -4.96 13.00
C GLY A 37 -13.75 -4.35 12.22
N PHE A 38 -13.50 -4.79 10.99
CA PHE A 38 -12.66 -4.13 10.00
C PHE A 38 -13.51 -3.76 8.78
N MET A 39 -13.07 -2.75 8.03
CA MET A 39 -13.74 -2.42 6.78
C MET A 39 -13.23 -3.34 5.67
N ASN A 40 -14.15 -3.99 4.97
CA ASN A 40 -13.86 -4.73 3.77
C ASN A 40 -14.07 -3.80 2.57
N CYS A 41 -13.00 -3.44 1.90
CA CYS A 41 -12.98 -2.45 0.83
C CYS A 41 -12.70 -3.11 -0.52
N LYS A 42 -13.44 -2.69 -1.56
CA LYS A 42 -13.18 -3.12 -2.93
C LYS A 42 -11.88 -2.54 -3.44
N LEU A 43 -11.15 -3.33 -4.20
CA LEU A 43 -9.90 -3.01 -4.87
C LEU A 43 -9.93 -3.54 -6.31
N ARG A 44 -9.31 -2.80 -7.22
CA ARG A 44 -9.02 -3.26 -8.59
C ARG A 44 -7.52 -3.47 -8.73
N LEU A 45 -7.12 -4.69 -9.04
CA LEU A 45 -5.73 -5.10 -9.09
C LEU A 45 -5.34 -5.60 -10.47
N ALA A 46 -4.09 -5.34 -10.86
CA ALA A 46 -3.43 -6.03 -11.96
C ALA A 46 -2.96 -7.42 -11.53
N GLY A 47 -2.54 -7.58 -10.27
CA GLY A 47 -2.10 -8.86 -9.75
C GLY A 47 -1.53 -8.77 -8.33
N VAL A 48 -1.04 -9.91 -7.85
CA VAL A 48 -0.30 -10.01 -6.60
C VAL A 48 0.91 -10.92 -6.76
N ILE A 49 2.03 -10.58 -6.12
CA ILE A 49 3.15 -11.50 -5.90
C ILE A 49 3.13 -11.91 -4.43
N ARG A 50 3.04 -13.20 -4.17
CA ARG A 50 2.89 -13.70 -2.79
C ARG A 50 4.18 -13.69 -1.99
N GLU A 51 5.32 -13.74 -2.67
CA GLU A 51 6.66 -13.75 -2.08
C GLU A 51 7.60 -13.00 -3.03
N SER A 52 8.07 -11.84 -2.62
CA SER A 52 9.08 -11.06 -3.35
C SER A 52 10.21 -10.65 -2.41
N ILE A 53 11.43 -10.66 -2.91
CA ILE A 53 12.64 -10.17 -2.23
C ILE A 53 13.23 -8.93 -2.91
N VAL A 54 12.60 -8.47 -3.99
CA VAL A 54 13.09 -7.33 -4.80
C VAL A 54 12.20 -6.09 -4.71
N ASP A 55 11.03 -6.21 -4.08
CA ASP A 55 10.04 -5.12 -3.97
C ASP A 55 10.03 -4.49 -2.57
N GLY A 56 11.18 -4.46 -1.89
CA GLY A 56 11.37 -3.87 -0.58
C GLY A 56 12.13 -4.80 0.37
N PRO A 57 12.47 -4.34 1.58
CA PRO A 57 13.25 -5.10 2.54
C PRO A 57 12.48 -6.30 3.08
N GLY A 58 13.17 -7.46 3.14
CA GLY A 58 12.62 -8.72 3.61
C GLY A 58 11.74 -9.44 2.58
N ILE A 59 10.96 -10.43 3.02
CA ILE A 59 10.01 -11.14 2.16
C ILE A 59 8.69 -10.38 2.15
N ARG A 60 8.27 -9.93 0.96
CA ARG A 60 7.13 -9.04 0.77
C ARG A 60 5.97 -9.73 0.05
N PHE A 61 4.75 -9.42 0.47
CA PHE A 61 3.58 -9.63 -0.37
C PHE A 61 3.34 -8.35 -1.17
N VAL A 62 3.32 -8.45 -2.50
CA VAL A 62 3.18 -7.27 -3.36
C VAL A 62 1.77 -7.23 -3.93
N VAL A 63 1.14 -6.08 -3.82
CA VAL A 63 -0.18 -5.77 -4.39
C VAL A 63 0.04 -4.79 -5.54
N PHE A 64 -0.24 -5.22 -6.77
CA PHE A 64 -0.19 -4.36 -7.95
C PHE A 64 -1.58 -3.80 -8.21
N THR A 65 -1.76 -2.51 -7.95
CA THR A 65 -3.02 -1.81 -8.25
C THR A 65 -3.23 -1.67 -9.75
N GLN A 66 -4.47 -1.53 -10.16
CA GLN A 66 -4.85 -1.23 -11.54
C GLN A 66 -5.29 0.23 -11.66
N GLY A 67 -4.93 0.87 -12.77
CA GLY A 67 -5.12 2.28 -13.05
C GLY A 67 -3.88 3.12 -12.69
N CYS A 68 -3.36 3.89 -13.65
CA CYS A 68 -2.24 4.81 -13.43
C CYS A 68 -2.34 6.01 -14.35
N PRO A 69 -2.40 7.25 -13.82
CA PRO A 69 -2.49 8.47 -14.64
C PRO A 69 -1.14 8.97 -15.16
N HIS A 70 -0.01 8.38 -14.69
CA HIS A 70 1.32 8.92 -14.98
C HIS A 70 1.84 8.60 -16.37
N HIS A 71 1.50 7.45 -16.94
CA HIS A 71 1.93 7.01 -18.28
C HIS A 71 3.43 7.17 -18.54
N CYS A 72 4.30 6.86 -17.57
CA CYS A 72 5.75 7.04 -17.66
C CYS A 72 6.32 6.29 -18.88
N LYS A 73 7.17 6.98 -19.67
CA LYS A 73 7.89 6.36 -20.80
C LYS A 73 8.78 5.23 -20.29
N GLY A 74 8.60 4.03 -20.84
CA GLY A 74 9.35 2.84 -20.42
C GLY A 74 8.90 2.26 -19.07
N CYS A 75 7.67 2.54 -18.65
CA CYS A 75 7.07 1.94 -17.45
C CYS A 75 7.30 0.42 -17.40
N HIS A 76 7.57 -0.12 -16.21
CA HIS A 76 7.79 -1.55 -16.03
C HIS A 76 6.48 -2.37 -16.07
N ASN A 77 5.34 -1.71 -15.80
CA ASN A 77 4.01 -2.35 -15.73
C ASN A 77 2.99 -1.59 -16.61
N PRO A 78 3.21 -1.46 -17.93
CA PRO A 78 2.33 -0.66 -18.80
C PRO A 78 0.90 -1.21 -18.87
N GLU A 79 0.69 -2.51 -18.60
CA GLU A 79 -0.61 -3.16 -18.52
C GLU A 79 -1.47 -2.64 -17.35
N THR A 80 -0.86 -1.99 -16.36
CA THR A 80 -1.58 -1.42 -15.22
C THR A 80 -2.14 -0.02 -15.47
N HIS A 81 -1.89 0.59 -16.64
CA HIS A 81 -2.33 1.97 -16.92
C HIS A 81 -3.84 2.09 -17.07
N ASP A 82 -4.48 1.13 -17.76
CA ASP A 82 -5.92 1.18 -18.01
C ASP A 82 -6.71 0.98 -16.70
N PRO A 83 -7.49 1.97 -16.23
CA PRO A 83 -8.27 1.84 -15.01
C PRO A 83 -9.39 0.80 -15.10
N GLN A 84 -9.78 0.36 -16.29
CA GLN A 84 -10.78 -0.69 -16.51
C GLN A 84 -10.16 -2.09 -16.61
N GLY A 85 -8.84 -2.19 -16.71
CA GLY A 85 -8.11 -3.46 -16.77
C GLY A 85 -8.11 -4.21 -15.44
N GLY A 86 -7.34 -5.30 -15.38
CA GLY A 86 -7.19 -6.10 -14.17
C GLY A 86 -8.47 -6.80 -13.71
N TYR A 87 -8.61 -7.01 -12.40
CA TYR A 87 -9.77 -7.68 -11.80
C TYR A 87 -10.19 -7.03 -10.48
N GLU A 88 -11.45 -7.20 -10.12
CA GLU A 88 -11.97 -6.73 -8.84
C GLU A 88 -11.71 -7.75 -7.72
N THR A 89 -11.36 -7.27 -6.57
CA THR A 89 -11.18 -8.01 -5.33
C THR A 89 -11.53 -7.14 -4.13
N ASN A 90 -11.21 -7.60 -2.92
CA ASN A 90 -11.39 -6.82 -1.70
C ASN A 90 -10.27 -7.07 -0.70
N THR A 91 -10.22 -6.26 0.35
CA THR A 91 -9.17 -6.33 1.39
C THR A 91 -9.14 -7.68 2.10
N ASP A 92 -10.30 -8.32 2.32
CA ASP A 92 -10.38 -9.62 2.99
C ASP A 92 -9.73 -10.74 2.16
N ASN A 93 -9.93 -10.74 0.84
CA ASN A 93 -9.29 -11.70 -0.05
C ASN A 93 -7.75 -11.60 -0.01
N ILE A 94 -7.23 -10.36 0.06
CA ILE A 94 -5.78 -10.13 0.18
C ILE A 94 -5.28 -10.62 1.54
N MET A 95 -6.01 -10.33 2.62
CA MET A 95 -5.66 -10.81 3.96
C MET A 95 -5.72 -12.35 4.05
N GLU A 96 -6.66 -12.99 3.38
CA GLU A 96 -6.71 -14.46 3.26
C GLU A 96 -5.51 -15.02 2.47
N ALA A 97 -5.09 -14.34 1.40
CA ALA A 97 -3.89 -14.71 0.66
C ALA A 97 -2.62 -14.57 1.51
N LEU A 98 -2.50 -13.49 2.29
CA LEU A 98 -1.41 -13.27 3.24
C LEU A 98 -1.31 -14.38 4.30
N LYS A 99 -2.45 -14.90 4.80
CA LYS A 99 -2.48 -15.99 5.80
C LYS A 99 -1.82 -17.28 5.32
N LYS A 100 -1.71 -17.49 4.02
CA LYS A 100 -1.13 -18.70 3.43
C LYS A 100 0.39 -18.76 3.56
N ASN A 101 1.05 -17.60 3.75
CA ASN A 101 2.49 -17.55 3.92
C ASN A 101 2.90 -16.85 5.22
N PRO A 102 3.35 -17.61 6.24
CA PRO A 102 3.78 -17.03 7.52
C PRO A 102 5.14 -16.32 7.44
N MET A 103 5.89 -16.46 6.35
CA MET A 103 7.22 -15.87 6.18
C MET A 103 7.17 -14.39 5.76
N ILE A 104 6.01 -13.89 5.32
CA ILE A 104 5.85 -12.50 4.92
C ILE A 104 6.16 -11.56 6.08
N GLN A 105 7.04 -10.59 5.81
CA GLN A 105 7.50 -9.58 6.78
C GLN A 105 6.84 -8.22 6.58
N GLY A 106 6.33 -7.96 5.37
CA GLY A 106 5.63 -6.73 5.05
C GLY A 106 4.86 -6.82 3.73
N VAL A 107 4.09 -5.78 3.44
CA VAL A 107 3.33 -5.65 2.20
C VAL A 107 3.85 -4.47 1.41
N THR A 108 3.94 -4.62 0.09
CA THR A 108 4.30 -3.55 -0.83
C THR A 108 3.11 -3.23 -1.72
N PHE A 109 2.75 -1.96 -1.79
CA PHE A 109 1.79 -1.44 -2.76
C PHE A 109 2.54 -0.87 -3.96
N SER A 110 2.23 -1.37 -5.14
CA SER A 110 2.89 -1.05 -6.41
C SER A 110 1.90 -1.20 -7.57
N GLY A 111 2.39 -1.39 -8.79
CA GLY A 111 1.60 -1.69 -9.98
C GLY A 111 1.27 -0.46 -10.79
N GLY A 112 -0.01 -0.06 -10.81
CA GLY A 112 -0.46 1.23 -11.33
C GLY A 112 -0.10 2.37 -10.37
N GLU A 113 -1.09 3.14 -9.94
CA GLU A 113 -0.88 4.18 -8.92
C GLU A 113 -1.66 3.84 -7.64
N PRO A 114 -0.99 3.46 -6.55
CA PRO A 114 -1.67 3.11 -5.30
C PRO A 114 -2.54 4.24 -4.73
N PHE A 115 -2.14 5.50 -4.90
CA PHE A 115 -2.89 6.64 -4.39
C PHE A 115 -4.24 6.87 -5.11
N GLU A 116 -4.44 6.30 -6.30
CA GLU A 116 -5.77 6.28 -6.95
C GLU A 116 -6.77 5.35 -6.23
N GLN A 117 -6.28 4.45 -5.38
CA GLN A 117 -7.12 3.56 -4.55
C GLN A 117 -6.79 3.71 -3.05
N ALA A 118 -6.36 4.91 -2.65
CA ALA A 118 -5.79 5.20 -1.34
C ALA A 118 -6.71 4.79 -0.16
N GLY A 119 -8.01 5.01 -0.26
CA GLY A 119 -8.96 4.68 0.82
C GLY A 119 -9.00 3.19 1.14
N ALA A 120 -9.07 2.33 0.11
CA ALA A 120 -9.06 0.88 0.29
C ALA A 120 -7.69 0.36 0.75
N LEU A 121 -6.61 0.91 0.21
CA LEU A 121 -5.26 0.54 0.59
C LEU A 121 -4.89 1.01 2.00
N SER A 122 -5.40 2.15 2.47
CA SER A 122 -5.18 2.61 3.85
C SER A 122 -5.83 1.65 4.85
N GLU A 123 -7.02 1.13 4.54
CA GLU A 123 -7.66 0.12 5.40
C GLU A 123 -6.91 -1.22 5.37
N LEU A 124 -6.49 -1.68 4.19
CA LEU A 124 -5.63 -2.87 4.10
C LEU A 124 -4.35 -2.70 4.91
N ALA A 125 -3.71 -1.52 4.84
CA ALA A 125 -2.50 -1.21 5.60
C ALA A 125 -2.75 -1.27 7.12
N ARG A 126 -3.87 -0.75 7.62
CA ARG A 126 -4.25 -0.87 9.05
C ARG A 126 -4.37 -2.33 9.48
N GLN A 127 -4.97 -3.18 8.64
CA GLN A 127 -5.10 -4.61 8.91
C GLN A 127 -3.74 -5.32 8.92
N VAL A 128 -2.84 -4.94 8.01
CA VAL A 128 -1.46 -5.45 7.94
C VAL A 128 -0.65 -5.01 9.17
N HIS A 129 -0.73 -3.74 9.58
CA HIS A 129 -0.09 -3.24 10.80
C HIS A 129 -0.59 -3.95 12.06
N ALA A 130 -1.87 -4.33 12.13
CA ALA A 130 -2.40 -5.11 13.25
C ALA A 130 -1.74 -6.49 13.40
N LEU A 131 -1.07 -6.99 12.36
CA LEU A 131 -0.25 -8.21 12.39
C LEU A 131 1.22 -7.94 12.74
N GLY A 132 1.62 -6.67 12.92
CA GLY A 132 3.00 -6.26 13.18
C GLY A 132 3.89 -6.25 11.93
N MET A 133 3.31 -6.21 10.73
CA MET A 133 4.02 -6.08 9.46
C MET A 133 4.06 -4.62 9.01
N ASN A 134 5.07 -4.24 8.24
CA ASN A 134 5.21 -2.89 7.69
C ASN A 134 4.66 -2.76 6.27
N ILE A 135 4.43 -1.52 5.86
CA ILE A 135 3.94 -1.14 4.53
C ILE A 135 5.01 -0.35 3.78
N MET A 136 5.28 -0.75 2.55
CA MET A 136 6.04 0.04 1.58
C MET A 136 5.11 0.40 0.42
N THR A 137 5.18 1.65 -0.04
CA THR A 137 4.33 2.15 -1.13
C THR A 137 5.18 2.81 -2.20
N TYR A 138 4.98 2.42 -3.45
CA TYR A 138 5.49 3.12 -4.62
C TYR A 138 4.45 4.10 -5.13
N THR A 139 4.88 5.26 -5.60
CA THR A 139 4.01 6.24 -6.25
C THR A 139 4.75 7.04 -7.32
N GLY A 140 4.05 7.39 -8.38
CA GLY A 140 4.55 8.34 -9.37
C GLY A 140 4.37 9.80 -8.95
N TYR A 141 3.61 10.08 -7.91
CA TYR A 141 3.55 11.41 -7.31
C TYR A 141 4.80 11.70 -6.48
N THR A 142 5.16 12.97 -6.30
CA THR A 142 6.14 13.37 -5.28
C THR A 142 5.44 13.57 -3.95
N PHE A 143 6.18 13.48 -2.84
CA PHE A 143 5.66 13.72 -1.49
C PHE A 143 4.97 15.08 -1.38
N GLU A 144 5.58 16.11 -1.97
CA GLU A 144 5.05 17.48 -1.99
C GLU A 144 3.70 17.56 -2.73
N LYS A 145 3.57 16.82 -3.86
CA LYS A 145 2.31 16.77 -4.59
C LYS A 145 1.23 16.05 -3.81
N LEU A 146 1.58 14.95 -3.13
CA LEU A 146 0.63 14.22 -2.28
C LEU A 146 0.13 15.11 -1.13
N THR A 147 1.03 15.79 -0.42
CA THR A 147 0.67 16.66 0.71
C THR A 147 -0.13 17.87 0.29
N ALA A 148 0.18 18.48 -0.87
CA ALA A 148 -0.61 19.58 -1.43
C ALA A 148 -2.03 19.14 -1.84
N GLY A 149 -2.24 17.86 -2.15
CA GLY A 149 -3.53 17.32 -2.59
C GLY A 149 -4.45 16.84 -1.46
N PHE A 150 -4.10 16.97 -0.18
CA PHE A 150 -4.88 16.41 0.94
C PHE A 150 -6.29 16.98 1.10
N GLU A 151 -6.51 18.24 0.71
CA GLU A 151 -7.84 18.85 0.75
C GLU A 151 -8.78 18.25 -0.31
N GLU A 152 -8.26 18.00 -1.51
CA GLU A 152 -9.03 17.41 -2.61
C GLU A 152 -9.14 15.89 -2.49
N HIS A 153 -8.11 15.24 -1.94
CA HIS A 153 -7.98 13.79 -1.79
C HIS A 153 -7.63 13.40 -0.35
N PRO A 154 -8.55 13.52 0.62
CA PRO A 154 -8.25 13.25 2.03
C PRO A 154 -7.74 11.83 2.29
N GLN A 155 -8.11 10.85 1.45
CA GLN A 155 -7.62 9.47 1.53
C GLN A 155 -6.10 9.34 1.23
N TRP A 156 -5.51 10.30 0.50
CA TRP A 156 -4.07 10.32 0.28
C TRP A 156 -3.31 10.49 1.59
N LYS A 157 -3.81 11.37 2.46
CA LYS A 157 -3.26 11.52 3.81
C LYS A 157 -3.34 10.23 4.61
N GLU A 158 -4.52 9.58 4.57
CA GLU A 158 -4.73 8.31 5.29
C GLU A 158 -3.75 7.22 4.84
N LEU A 159 -3.54 7.05 3.54
CA LEU A 159 -2.60 6.06 3.02
C LEU A 159 -1.15 6.43 3.37
N LEU A 160 -0.79 7.71 3.25
CA LEU A 160 0.56 8.17 3.55
C LEU A 160 0.91 7.96 5.04
N GLU A 161 -0.04 8.21 5.95
CA GLU A 161 0.11 7.93 7.39
C GLU A 161 0.29 6.44 7.71
N GLN A 162 -0.28 5.56 6.88
CA GLN A 162 -0.13 4.10 7.02
C GLN A 162 1.11 3.54 6.29
N THR A 163 1.79 4.34 5.49
CA THR A 163 3.02 3.94 4.79
C THR A 163 4.22 4.08 5.72
N ASP A 164 5.08 3.05 5.78
CA ASP A 164 6.31 3.07 6.57
C ASP A 164 7.54 3.40 5.73
N ILE A 165 7.49 3.09 4.44
CA ILE A 165 8.54 3.40 3.45
C ILE A 165 7.84 3.87 2.19
N LEU A 166 8.14 5.07 1.72
CA LEU A 166 7.62 5.61 0.48
C LEU A 166 8.73 5.68 -0.57
N ILE A 167 8.47 5.12 -1.76
CA ILE A 167 9.27 5.39 -2.95
C ILE A 167 8.45 6.36 -3.81
N ASP A 168 8.89 7.59 -3.89
CA ASP A 168 8.17 8.65 -4.58
C ASP A 168 8.82 9.09 -5.89
N GLY A 169 8.00 9.72 -6.73
CA GLY A 169 8.41 10.31 -8.00
C GLY A 169 8.23 9.39 -9.21
N PRO A 170 7.96 9.98 -10.39
CA PRO A 170 7.70 9.23 -11.60
C PRO A 170 8.95 8.50 -12.07
N PHE A 171 8.76 7.34 -12.74
CA PHE A 171 9.87 6.68 -13.41
C PHE A 171 10.36 7.53 -14.60
N VAL A 172 11.67 7.79 -14.62
CA VAL A 172 12.36 8.56 -15.69
C VAL A 172 13.34 7.63 -16.41
N LEU A 173 13.02 7.26 -17.65
CA LEU A 173 13.77 6.27 -18.43
C LEU A 173 15.25 6.64 -18.58
N GLU A 174 15.53 7.92 -18.80
CA GLU A 174 16.89 8.47 -18.97
C GLU A 174 17.74 8.39 -17.69
N GLN A 175 17.08 8.17 -16.54
CA GLN A 175 17.70 8.04 -15.23
C GLN A 175 17.65 6.60 -14.69
N LYS A 176 17.17 5.63 -15.51
CA LYS A 176 17.10 4.23 -15.15
C LYS A 176 18.46 3.70 -14.69
N SER A 177 18.46 2.95 -13.58
CA SER A 177 19.67 2.30 -13.08
C SER A 177 19.30 1.03 -12.33
N LEU A 178 20.01 -0.07 -12.63
CA LEU A 178 19.85 -1.35 -11.94
C LEU A 178 20.66 -1.44 -10.64
N MET A 179 21.46 -0.40 -10.34
CA MET A 179 22.27 -0.32 -9.12
C MET A 179 21.53 0.33 -7.94
N LEU A 180 20.29 0.74 -8.14
CA LEU A 180 19.46 1.39 -7.12
C LEU A 180 18.68 0.34 -6.34
N HIS A 181 18.78 0.38 -5.02
CA HIS A 181 17.97 -0.47 -4.18
C HIS A 181 16.50 -0.01 -4.24
N PHE A 182 15.60 -0.91 -4.63
CA PHE A 182 14.14 -0.72 -4.68
C PHE A 182 13.63 0.49 -5.48
N ARG A 183 14.45 1.12 -6.34
CA ARG A 183 14.09 2.26 -7.19
C ARG A 183 14.39 1.96 -8.65
N GLY A 184 13.53 2.44 -9.55
CA GLY A 184 13.71 2.24 -10.98
C GLY A 184 14.61 3.30 -11.64
N SER A 185 14.62 4.53 -11.12
CA SER A 185 15.36 5.68 -11.66
C SER A 185 15.93 6.58 -10.56
N LYS A 186 17.01 7.30 -10.89
CA LYS A 186 17.81 8.07 -9.92
C LYS A 186 17.04 9.23 -9.26
N ASN A 187 16.02 9.78 -9.93
CA ASN A 187 15.16 10.85 -9.39
C ASN A 187 14.22 10.38 -8.28
N GLN A 188 13.96 9.08 -8.18
CA GLN A 188 13.09 8.55 -7.13
C GLN A 188 13.80 8.57 -5.77
N ARG A 189 13.04 8.92 -4.73
CA ARG A 189 13.55 9.03 -3.35
C ARG A 189 13.00 7.90 -2.50
N VAL A 190 13.77 7.51 -1.48
CA VAL A 190 13.32 6.64 -0.39
C VAL A 190 13.03 7.52 0.80
N ILE A 191 11.78 7.60 1.22
CA ILE A 191 11.30 8.58 2.20
C ILE A 191 10.75 7.84 3.44
N ASP A 192 11.00 8.42 4.62
CA ASP A 192 10.23 8.15 5.82
C ASP A 192 9.00 9.09 5.83
N PRO A 193 7.82 8.62 5.41
CA PRO A 193 6.67 9.51 5.26
C PRO A 193 6.13 10.01 6.59
N LYS A 194 6.26 9.23 7.67
CA LYS A 194 5.78 9.60 9.00
C LYS A 194 6.61 10.73 9.60
N GLU A 195 7.92 10.63 9.48
CA GLU A 195 8.81 11.68 9.93
C GLU A 195 8.71 12.92 9.04
N SER A 196 8.56 12.73 7.73
CA SER A 196 8.35 13.83 6.78
C SER A 196 7.07 14.63 7.08
N LEU A 197 5.97 13.95 7.40
CA LEU A 197 4.71 14.60 7.79
C LEU A 197 4.85 15.41 9.07
N LYS A 198 5.62 14.94 10.06
CA LYS A 198 5.87 15.67 11.31
C LYS A 198 6.71 16.93 11.09
N GLN A 199 7.73 16.83 10.24
CA GLN A 199 8.64 17.94 9.98
C GLN A 199 8.11 18.92 8.92
N GLY A 200 7.09 18.54 8.13
CA GLY A 200 6.59 19.33 7.01
C GLY A 200 7.57 19.40 5.83
N THR A 201 8.57 18.54 5.79
CA THR A 201 9.58 18.45 4.73
C THR A 201 10.02 16.99 4.53
N VAL A 202 10.55 16.68 3.35
CA VAL A 202 11.00 15.31 3.03
C VAL A 202 12.18 14.91 3.93
N VAL A 203 12.03 13.76 4.56
CA VAL A 203 13.09 13.05 5.29
C VAL A 203 13.41 11.77 4.51
N GLU A 204 14.54 11.77 3.82
CA GLU A 204 15.04 10.57 3.13
C GLU A 204 15.63 9.57 4.13
N ARG A 205 15.61 8.30 3.78
CA ARG A 205 16.17 7.21 4.58
C ARG A 205 16.91 6.21 3.70
N ASP A 206 17.90 5.55 4.27
CA ASP A 206 18.56 4.40 3.67
C ASP A 206 17.82 3.09 3.99
N ILE A 207 17.77 2.16 3.01
CA ILE A 207 17.15 0.82 3.15
C ILE A 207 17.94 -0.25 2.42
#